data_6e955549e443a3e7ecdba4ea22915b09
#
_entry.id   6e955549e443a3e7ecdba4ea22915b09
#
_cell.length_a   1.000
_cell.length_b   1.000
_cell.length_c   1.000
_cell.angle_alpha   90.00
_cell.angle_beta   90.00
_cell.angle_gamma   90.00
#
_symmetry.space_group_name_H-M   'P 1'
#
loop_
_entity.id
_entity.type
_entity.pdbx_description
1 polymer ?
#
loop_
_entity_poly.entity_id
_entity_poly.type
_entity_poly.pdbx_seq_one_letter_code
_entity_poly.pdbx_strand_id
1 'polypeptide(L)'
;MSLVNAAPETLAAAAAEMSHLGSSLCAANAAAAARTTGLLAAAEDEVSVAVAALFGSHGETYQVLSAQAAKFHSQFAQTLAAAAASYAGAEADAGQSLLNIVNSPAQALWGRPLFGNGINGAPGTGQDGGPGGLLIGNGGSGGSGAPGQNGGNGGAAGLFGVGGAGGVGGFGLPGGNGGAGGAGGLFGNGGDGGTGGGSLDGNGGAGGAGGAAGLLGSGGRGGVGGVSAHHIAGAGGSGGSGGLLGAGGAGGDGGQADDAVGGAGGAGGDGGTLCGSG
;
A
#
# COMPACT_ATOMS: atom_id res chain seq x y z
N MET A 1 28.84 20.80 10.14
CA MET A 1 27.39 20.67 9.85
C MET A 1 26.71 20.31 11.16
N SER A 2 25.81 21.14 11.68
CA SER A 2 25.02 20.76 12.86
C SER A 2 23.94 19.77 12.40
N LEU A 3 23.97 18.57 12.94
CA LEU A 3 22.89 17.60 12.77
C LEU A 3 21.73 18.06 13.63
N VAL A 4 20.66 18.53 13.02
CA VAL A 4 19.38 18.78 13.69
C VAL A 4 18.64 17.45 13.72
N ASN A 5 18.52 16.87 14.90
CA ASN A 5 17.64 15.70 15.08
C ASN A 5 16.24 16.24 15.38
N ALA A 6 15.41 16.35 14.37
CA ALA A 6 14.00 16.68 14.49
C ALA A 6 13.20 15.37 14.43
N ALA A 7 12.22 15.20 15.32
CA ALA A 7 11.28 14.11 15.26
C ALA A 7 9.96 14.64 14.64
N PRO A 8 9.71 14.44 13.34
CA PRO A 8 8.56 15.00 12.64
C PRO A 8 7.23 14.63 13.29
N GLU A 9 7.13 13.40 13.82
CA GLU A 9 5.93 12.91 14.49
C GLU A 9 5.62 13.69 15.78
N THR A 10 6.65 14.06 16.54
CA THR A 10 6.45 14.85 17.77
C THR A 10 6.03 16.29 17.45
N LEU A 11 6.57 16.87 16.37
CA LEU A 11 6.14 18.19 15.89
C LEU A 11 4.69 18.17 15.40
N ALA A 12 4.30 17.12 14.66
CA ALA A 12 2.93 16.93 14.19
C ALA A 12 1.95 16.75 15.36
N ALA A 13 2.30 15.96 16.36
CA ALA A 13 1.51 15.79 17.58
C ALA A 13 1.36 17.11 18.33
N ALA A 14 2.43 17.87 18.52
CA ALA A 14 2.38 19.18 19.15
C ALA A 14 1.48 20.18 18.36
N ALA A 15 1.52 20.17 17.03
CA ALA A 15 0.65 20.98 16.20
C ALA A 15 -0.84 20.62 16.40
N ALA A 16 -1.15 19.33 16.51
CA ALA A 16 -2.50 18.83 16.76
C ALA A 16 -3.01 19.26 18.16
N GLU A 17 -2.18 19.12 19.19
CA GLU A 17 -2.51 19.57 20.55
C GLU A 17 -2.75 21.08 20.61
N MET A 18 -1.90 21.86 19.93
CA MET A 18 -2.08 23.30 19.80
C MET A 18 -3.41 23.66 19.12
N SER A 19 -3.76 22.96 18.04
CA SER A 19 -5.06 23.16 17.37
C SER A 19 -6.25 22.85 18.29
N HIS A 20 -6.17 21.79 19.08
CA HIS A 20 -7.17 21.41 20.09
C HIS A 20 -7.33 22.48 21.18
N LEU A 21 -6.20 22.97 21.69
CA LEU A 21 -6.20 24.05 22.69
C LEU A 21 -6.84 25.32 22.14
N GLY A 22 -6.51 25.70 20.91
CA GLY A 22 -7.12 26.83 20.23
C GLY A 22 -8.63 26.70 20.07
N SER A 23 -9.10 25.51 19.68
CA SER A 23 -10.55 25.23 19.56
C SER A 23 -11.28 25.34 20.90
N SER A 24 -10.69 24.79 21.96
CA SER A 24 -11.25 24.85 23.32
C SER A 24 -11.34 26.30 23.84
N LEU A 25 -10.29 27.09 23.60
CA LEU A 25 -10.25 28.49 23.98
C LEU A 25 -11.29 29.32 23.21
N CYS A 26 -11.42 29.11 21.91
CA CYS A 26 -12.44 29.77 21.09
C CYS A 26 -13.86 29.43 21.59
N ALA A 27 -14.14 28.18 21.92
CA ALA A 27 -15.43 27.77 22.47
C ALA A 27 -15.74 28.43 23.82
N ALA A 28 -14.75 28.46 24.71
CA ALA A 28 -14.88 29.13 26.00
C ALA A 28 -15.16 30.65 25.86
N ASN A 29 -14.40 31.34 24.98
CA ASN A 29 -14.59 32.76 24.70
C ASN A 29 -15.95 33.05 24.07
N ALA A 30 -16.42 32.22 23.15
CA ALA A 30 -17.75 32.36 22.56
C ALA A 30 -18.88 32.17 23.61
N ALA A 31 -18.71 31.22 24.53
CA ALA A 31 -19.69 31.00 25.62
C ALA A 31 -19.72 32.16 26.62
N ALA A 32 -18.60 32.87 26.84
CA ALA A 32 -18.51 34.02 27.72
C ALA A 32 -19.01 35.31 27.06
N ALA A 33 -18.96 35.43 25.74
CA ALA A 33 -19.18 36.68 25.01
C ALA A 33 -20.50 37.37 25.38
N ALA A 34 -21.64 36.71 25.24
CA ALA A 34 -22.97 37.32 25.50
C ALA A 34 -23.15 37.73 26.96
N ARG A 35 -22.51 37.05 27.91
CA ARG A 35 -22.63 37.32 29.32
C ARG A 35 -21.73 38.48 29.78
N THR A 36 -20.67 38.78 29.07
CA THR A 36 -19.69 39.83 29.41
C THR A 36 -19.88 41.12 28.65
N THR A 37 -20.45 41.07 27.44
CA THR A 37 -20.70 42.25 26.60
C THR A 37 -22.11 42.83 26.78
N GLY A 38 -23.08 42.01 27.22
CA GLY A 38 -24.48 42.40 27.39
C GLY A 38 -24.87 42.56 28.86
N LEU A 39 -24.07 43.19 29.69
CA LEU A 39 -24.35 43.42 31.08
C LEU A 39 -25.50 44.43 31.26
N LEU A 40 -26.56 43.99 31.98
CA LEU A 40 -27.64 44.91 32.39
C LEU A 40 -27.24 45.70 33.62
N ALA A 41 -27.63 46.97 33.68
CA ALA A 41 -27.46 47.79 34.87
C ALA A 41 -28.25 47.21 36.07
N ALA A 42 -27.66 47.23 37.25
CA ALA A 42 -28.27 46.70 38.46
C ALA A 42 -29.50 47.50 38.92
N ALA A 43 -29.54 48.79 38.57
CA ALA A 43 -30.62 49.74 38.83
C ALA A 43 -30.67 50.80 37.70
N GLU A 44 -31.73 51.59 37.69
CA GLU A 44 -31.92 52.71 36.73
C GLU A 44 -31.14 53.98 37.08
N ASP A 45 -30.23 53.92 38.08
CA ASP A 45 -29.42 55.09 38.48
C ASP A 45 -28.18 55.22 37.57
N GLU A 46 -27.66 56.42 37.48
CA GLU A 46 -26.56 56.85 36.63
C GLU A 46 -25.27 56.10 36.90
N VAL A 47 -25.02 55.67 38.16
CA VAL A 47 -23.82 54.93 38.55
C VAL A 47 -23.90 53.49 38.07
N SER A 48 -25.06 52.82 38.28
CA SER A 48 -25.31 51.45 37.83
C SER A 48 -25.19 51.34 36.30
N VAL A 49 -25.73 52.30 35.58
CA VAL A 49 -25.63 52.37 34.10
C VAL A 49 -24.18 52.59 33.66
N ALA A 50 -23.44 53.50 34.30
CA ALA A 50 -22.05 53.77 33.96
C ALA A 50 -21.14 52.55 34.23
N VAL A 51 -21.36 51.82 35.33
CA VAL A 51 -20.62 50.60 35.67
C VAL A 51 -20.91 49.48 34.68
N ALA A 52 -22.17 49.28 34.31
CA ALA A 52 -22.53 48.26 33.29
C ALA A 52 -21.89 48.56 31.92
N ALA A 53 -21.90 49.85 31.51
CA ALA A 53 -21.26 50.28 30.27
C ALA A 53 -19.74 50.08 30.30
N LEU A 54 -19.06 50.36 31.43
CA LEU A 54 -17.62 50.12 31.58
C LEU A 54 -17.26 48.64 31.42
N PHE A 55 -17.96 47.74 32.09
CA PHE A 55 -17.72 46.30 31.99
C PHE A 55 -18.09 45.76 30.61
N GLY A 56 -19.18 46.24 30.00
CA GLY A 56 -19.56 45.89 28.63
C GLY A 56 -18.47 46.25 27.61
N SER A 57 -17.98 47.49 27.68
CA SER A 57 -16.87 47.96 26.82
C SER A 57 -15.56 47.17 27.03
N HIS A 58 -15.25 46.79 28.28
CA HIS A 58 -14.12 45.94 28.57
C HIS A 58 -14.31 44.55 27.95
N GLY A 59 -15.50 43.97 28.06
CA GLY A 59 -15.87 42.69 27.44
C GLY A 59 -15.72 42.72 25.92
N GLU A 60 -16.19 43.78 25.24
CA GLU A 60 -16.03 43.97 23.80
C GLU A 60 -14.55 44.06 23.40
N THR A 61 -13.75 44.85 24.13
CA THR A 61 -12.30 44.96 23.89
C THR A 61 -11.60 43.58 24.03
N TYR A 62 -11.97 42.81 25.04
CA TYR A 62 -11.47 41.46 25.24
C TYR A 62 -11.83 40.55 24.07
N GLN A 63 -13.05 40.60 23.52
CA GLN A 63 -13.45 39.77 22.37
C GLN A 63 -12.64 40.09 21.11
N VAL A 64 -12.32 41.37 20.86
CA VAL A 64 -11.45 41.77 19.75
C VAL A 64 -10.04 41.20 19.92
N LEU A 65 -9.44 41.30 21.11
CA LEU A 65 -8.12 40.75 21.40
C LEU A 65 -8.12 39.22 21.30
N SER A 66 -9.15 38.57 21.81
CA SER A 66 -9.35 37.12 21.74
C SER A 66 -9.41 36.61 20.29
N ALA A 67 -10.11 37.34 19.40
CA ALA A 67 -10.17 37.01 17.99
C ALA A 67 -8.79 37.11 17.30
N GLN A 68 -7.99 38.11 17.65
CA GLN A 68 -6.62 38.26 17.15
C GLN A 68 -5.71 37.12 17.65
N ALA A 69 -5.80 36.80 18.95
CA ALA A 69 -5.06 35.70 19.55
C ALA A 69 -5.42 34.34 18.90
N ALA A 70 -6.70 34.08 18.64
CA ALA A 70 -7.18 32.90 17.96
C ALA A 70 -6.61 32.75 16.53
N LYS A 71 -6.58 33.88 15.80
CA LYS A 71 -5.97 33.90 14.45
C LYS A 71 -4.46 33.59 14.50
N PHE A 72 -3.73 34.21 15.40
CA PHE A 72 -2.31 33.95 15.60
C PHE A 72 -2.06 32.49 15.97
N HIS A 73 -2.83 31.95 16.91
CA HIS A 73 -2.72 30.58 17.36
C HIS A 73 -2.97 29.58 16.22
N SER A 74 -4.00 29.82 15.40
CA SER A 74 -4.29 29.00 14.22
C SER A 74 -3.14 29.03 13.21
N GLN A 75 -2.59 30.21 12.93
CA GLN A 75 -1.45 30.34 12.02
C GLN A 75 -0.20 29.65 12.57
N PHE A 76 0.06 29.74 13.86
CA PHE A 76 1.17 29.06 14.52
C PHE A 76 1.06 27.55 14.42
N ALA A 77 -0.13 26.98 14.74
CA ALA A 77 -0.37 25.54 14.62
C ALA A 77 -0.20 25.05 13.18
N GLN A 78 -0.70 25.79 12.18
CA GLN A 78 -0.51 25.46 10.76
C GLN A 78 0.96 25.51 10.34
N THR A 79 1.71 26.52 10.79
CA THR A 79 3.15 26.63 10.47
C THR A 79 3.94 25.48 11.07
N LEU A 80 3.61 25.07 12.31
CA LEU A 80 4.24 23.94 12.97
C LEU A 80 3.95 22.62 12.24
N ALA A 81 2.70 22.41 11.80
CA ALA A 81 2.32 21.24 11.00
C ALA A 81 3.05 21.21 9.63
N ALA A 82 3.17 22.34 8.97
CA ALA A 82 3.91 22.45 7.71
C ALA A 82 5.42 22.18 7.89
N ALA A 83 6.01 22.65 8.99
CA ALA A 83 7.39 22.34 9.33
C ALA A 83 7.60 20.85 9.58
N ALA A 84 6.69 20.18 10.32
CA ALA A 84 6.73 18.74 10.53
C ALA A 84 6.72 17.96 9.21
N ALA A 85 5.82 18.31 8.28
CA ALA A 85 5.73 17.71 6.97
C ALA A 85 7.01 17.92 6.13
N SER A 86 7.61 19.11 6.21
CA SER A 86 8.86 19.42 5.52
C SER A 86 10.04 18.58 6.04
N TYR A 87 10.16 18.39 7.35
CA TYR A 87 11.19 17.53 7.93
C TYR A 87 10.99 16.05 7.53
N ALA A 88 9.74 15.55 7.59
CA ALA A 88 9.43 14.20 7.15
C ALA A 88 9.78 13.96 5.67
N GLY A 89 9.50 14.94 4.81
CA GLY A 89 9.88 14.90 3.39
C GLY A 89 11.41 14.86 3.22
N ALA A 90 12.14 15.70 3.92
CA ALA A 90 13.59 15.74 3.84
C ALA A 90 14.26 14.44 4.32
N GLU A 91 13.72 13.79 5.35
CA GLU A 91 14.21 12.50 5.83
C GLU A 91 13.95 11.39 4.80
N ALA A 92 12.76 11.36 4.18
CA ALA A 92 12.42 10.41 3.12
C ALA A 92 13.34 10.57 1.89
N ASP A 93 13.61 11.80 1.47
CA ASP A 93 14.51 12.12 0.36
C ASP A 93 15.96 11.73 0.66
N ALA A 94 16.42 11.93 1.89
CA ALA A 94 17.75 11.51 2.32
C ALA A 94 17.88 9.96 2.30
N GLY A 95 16.86 9.25 2.79
CA GLY A 95 16.82 7.78 2.74
C GLY A 95 16.84 7.26 1.30
N GLN A 96 16.06 7.84 0.39
CA GLN A 96 16.05 7.47 -1.03
C GLN A 96 17.39 7.77 -1.70
N SER A 97 18.02 8.90 -1.38
CA SER A 97 19.33 9.27 -1.91
C SER A 97 20.42 8.28 -1.50
N LEU A 98 20.41 7.83 -0.25
CA LEU A 98 21.32 6.79 0.24
C LEU A 98 21.12 5.46 -0.50
N LEU A 99 19.86 5.03 -0.67
CA LEU A 99 19.53 3.83 -1.44
C LEU A 99 20.03 3.93 -2.90
N ASN A 100 19.86 5.09 -3.52
CA ASN A 100 20.34 5.33 -4.88
C ASN A 100 21.88 5.24 -4.98
N ILE A 101 22.60 5.81 -4.02
CA ILE A 101 24.08 5.72 -3.96
C ILE A 101 24.53 4.27 -3.83
N VAL A 102 23.90 3.49 -2.94
CA VAL A 102 24.25 2.07 -2.70
C VAL A 102 23.86 1.20 -3.91
N ASN A 103 22.74 1.49 -4.57
CA ASN A 103 22.25 0.70 -5.69
C ASN A 103 22.95 1.05 -7.03
N SER A 104 23.44 2.28 -7.19
CA SER A 104 24.01 2.78 -8.45
C SER A 104 25.11 1.89 -9.04
N PRO A 105 26.12 1.40 -8.29
CA PRO A 105 27.14 0.53 -8.86
C PRO A 105 26.58 -0.80 -9.36
N ALA A 106 25.69 -1.41 -8.61
CA ALA A 106 25.08 -2.67 -9.00
C ALA A 106 24.15 -2.52 -10.21
N GLN A 107 23.42 -1.41 -10.27
CA GLN A 107 22.58 -1.06 -11.41
C GLN A 107 23.43 -0.88 -12.68
N ALA A 108 24.58 -0.23 -12.58
CA ALA A 108 25.48 -0.02 -13.71
C ALA A 108 26.17 -1.31 -14.19
N LEU A 109 26.52 -2.23 -13.29
CA LEU A 109 27.24 -3.46 -13.61
C LEU A 109 26.33 -4.61 -14.01
N TRP A 110 25.17 -4.75 -13.36
CA TRP A 110 24.27 -5.91 -13.51
C TRP A 110 22.85 -5.55 -13.96
N GLY A 111 22.56 -4.26 -14.18
CA GLY A 111 21.21 -3.80 -14.56
C GLY A 111 20.16 -3.98 -13.47
N ARG A 112 20.56 -4.30 -12.23
CA ARG A 112 19.67 -4.54 -11.08
C ARG A 112 20.21 -3.86 -9.83
N PRO A 113 19.32 -3.30 -8.97
CA PRO A 113 19.76 -2.74 -7.69
C PRO A 113 20.21 -3.85 -6.73
N LEU A 114 20.96 -3.50 -5.69
CA LEU A 114 21.25 -4.41 -4.58
C LEU A 114 20.04 -4.59 -3.68
N PHE A 115 19.34 -3.48 -3.40
CA PHE A 115 18.20 -3.39 -2.49
C PHE A 115 17.01 -2.77 -3.20
N GLY A 116 15.84 -3.37 -3.05
CA GLY A 116 14.58 -2.84 -3.57
C GLY A 116 13.72 -3.93 -4.21
N ASN A 117 12.42 -3.74 -4.18
CA ASN A 117 11.50 -4.67 -4.82
C ASN A 117 11.47 -4.45 -6.34
N GLY A 118 11.12 -5.48 -7.07
CA GLY A 118 10.84 -5.41 -8.50
C GLY A 118 9.62 -4.53 -8.78
N ILE A 119 9.62 -3.88 -9.94
CA ILE A 119 8.50 -3.07 -10.41
C ILE A 119 7.36 -4.01 -10.80
N ASN A 120 6.13 -3.71 -10.38
CA ASN A 120 4.96 -4.47 -10.81
C ASN A 120 4.64 -4.18 -12.28
N GLY A 121 4.21 -5.18 -13.01
CA GLY A 121 3.65 -5.02 -14.35
C GLY A 121 2.40 -4.15 -14.32
N ALA A 122 2.23 -3.32 -15.34
CA ALA A 122 1.08 -2.43 -15.43
C ALA A 122 -0.23 -3.23 -15.61
N PRO A 123 -1.30 -2.90 -14.86
CA PRO A 123 -2.58 -3.58 -15.01
C PRO A 123 -3.17 -3.45 -16.43
N GLY A 124 -3.78 -4.51 -16.94
CA GLY A 124 -4.40 -4.53 -18.27
C GLY A 124 -3.42 -4.63 -19.43
N THR A 125 -2.14 -4.90 -19.20
CA THR A 125 -1.11 -4.97 -20.25
C THR A 125 -0.48 -6.34 -20.42
N GLY A 126 -0.66 -7.25 -19.48
CA GLY A 126 0.06 -8.53 -19.46
C GLY A 126 1.57 -8.41 -19.28
N GLN A 127 2.05 -7.24 -18.84
CA GLN A 127 3.48 -7.00 -18.63
C GLN A 127 4.00 -7.81 -17.44
N ASP A 128 5.17 -8.42 -17.60
CA ASP A 128 5.83 -9.15 -16.52
C ASP A 128 6.26 -8.22 -15.39
N GLY A 129 6.27 -8.72 -14.16
CA GLY A 129 6.87 -8.04 -13.03
C GLY A 129 8.40 -8.02 -13.14
N GLY A 130 9.00 -6.90 -12.72
CA GLY A 130 10.45 -6.75 -12.70
C GLY A 130 11.11 -7.61 -11.62
N PRO A 131 12.39 -8.00 -11.78
CA PRO A 131 13.13 -8.69 -10.75
C PRO A 131 13.40 -7.80 -9.53
N GLY A 132 13.42 -8.37 -8.34
CA GLY A 132 13.84 -7.71 -7.12
C GLY A 132 15.34 -7.42 -7.09
N GLY A 133 15.79 -6.65 -6.10
CA GLY A 133 17.22 -6.37 -5.87
C GLY A 133 18.04 -7.64 -5.68
N LEU A 134 19.33 -7.57 -5.97
CA LEU A 134 20.21 -8.75 -5.93
C LEU A 134 20.32 -9.38 -4.54
N LEU A 135 20.44 -8.54 -3.50
CA LEU A 135 20.55 -9.02 -2.12
C LEU A 135 19.20 -9.11 -1.44
N ILE A 136 18.48 -8.02 -1.38
CA ILE A 136 17.17 -7.93 -0.70
C ILE A 136 16.16 -7.28 -1.63
N GLY A 137 15.11 -8.03 -1.94
CA GLY A 137 13.99 -7.52 -2.71
C GLY A 137 13.06 -8.63 -3.17
N ASN A 138 11.78 -8.35 -3.08
CA ASN A 138 10.76 -9.23 -3.66
C ASN A 138 10.68 -9.01 -5.17
N GLY A 139 10.29 -10.03 -5.91
CA GLY A 139 9.91 -9.86 -7.31
C GLY A 139 8.67 -9.00 -7.44
N GLY A 140 8.57 -8.20 -8.49
CA GLY A 140 7.36 -7.47 -8.85
C GLY A 140 6.25 -8.43 -9.31
N SER A 141 4.99 -8.11 -9.03
CA SER A 141 3.85 -8.87 -9.55
C SER A 141 3.68 -8.63 -11.05
N GLY A 142 3.26 -9.65 -11.78
CA GLY A 142 2.85 -9.51 -13.18
C GLY A 142 1.58 -8.65 -13.30
N GLY A 143 1.47 -7.87 -14.37
CA GLY A 143 0.28 -7.10 -14.72
C GLY A 143 -0.86 -8.03 -15.19
N SER A 144 -2.11 -7.68 -14.90
CA SER A 144 -3.26 -8.38 -15.49
C SER A 144 -3.26 -8.24 -17.02
N GLY A 145 -3.77 -9.23 -17.72
CA GLY A 145 -3.97 -9.17 -19.17
C GLY A 145 -5.13 -8.22 -19.55
N ALA A 146 -5.04 -7.63 -20.74
CA ALA A 146 -6.19 -7.01 -21.41
C ALA A 146 -7.21 -8.11 -21.81
N PRO A 147 -8.43 -7.75 -22.26
CA PRO A 147 -9.43 -8.75 -22.67
C PRO A 147 -8.87 -9.82 -23.62
N GLY A 148 -8.94 -11.09 -23.22
CA GLY A 148 -8.40 -12.23 -23.97
C GLY A 148 -6.88 -12.38 -23.95
N GLN A 149 -6.14 -11.49 -23.32
CA GLN A 149 -4.67 -11.57 -23.18
C GLN A 149 -4.26 -12.27 -21.88
N ASN A 150 -3.09 -12.90 -21.95
CA ASN A 150 -2.49 -13.52 -20.78
C ASN A 150 -2.08 -12.45 -19.73
N GLY A 151 -2.11 -12.82 -18.47
CA GLY A 151 -1.44 -12.07 -17.41
C GLY A 151 0.08 -12.19 -17.52
N GLY A 152 0.80 -11.17 -17.07
CA GLY A 152 2.26 -11.16 -17.01
C GLY A 152 2.80 -12.10 -15.92
N ASN A 153 4.00 -12.59 -16.10
CA ASN A 153 4.67 -13.40 -15.08
C ASN A 153 5.14 -12.54 -13.90
N GLY A 154 5.19 -13.12 -12.72
CA GLY A 154 5.83 -12.49 -11.57
C GLY A 154 7.36 -12.46 -11.73
N GLY A 155 7.99 -11.39 -11.23
CA GLY A 155 9.44 -11.22 -11.22
C GLY A 155 10.13 -12.15 -10.22
N ALA A 156 11.39 -12.52 -10.50
CA ALA A 156 12.20 -13.25 -9.53
C ALA A 156 12.64 -12.39 -8.36
N ALA A 157 12.75 -12.98 -7.17
CA ALA A 157 13.28 -12.29 -5.98
C ALA A 157 14.80 -12.08 -6.01
N GLY A 158 15.32 -11.34 -5.04
CA GLY A 158 16.73 -11.33 -4.69
C GLY A 158 17.15 -12.51 -3.82
N LEU A 159 18.36 -12.46 -3.26
CA LEU A 159 18.84 -13.50 -2.35
C LEU A 159 17.88 -13.69 -1.16
N PHE A 160 17.42 -12.59 -0.58
CA PHE A 160 16.38 -12.52 0.45
C PHE A 160 15.15 -11.85 -0.13
N GLY A 161 14.13 -12.64 -0.43
CA GLY A 161 12.87 -12.10 -0.95
C GLY A 161 11.95 -13.18 -1.50
N VAL A 162 10.69 -12.83 -1.67
CA VAL A 162 9.63 -13.68 -2.21
C VAL A 162 9.46 -13.40 -3.70
N GLY A 163 9.24 -14.43 -4.50
CA GLY A 163 8.91 -14.26 -5.91
C GLY A 163 7.63 -13.46 -6.11
N GLY A 164 7.55 -12.67 -7.17
CA GLY A 164 6.36 -11.90 -7.51
C GLY A 164 5.20 -12.81 -7.89
N ALA A 165 3.96 -12.41 -7.61
CA ALA A 165 2.79 -13.14 -8.07
C ALA A 165 2.60 -12.99 -9.59
N GLY A 166 2.09 -14.01 -10.26
CA GLY A 166 1.65 -13.91 -11.65
C GLY A 166 0.40 -13.04 -11.79
N GLY A 167 0.29 -12.34 -12.91
CA GLY A 167 -0.87 -11.51 -13.25
C GLY A 167 -2.08 -12.36 -13.65
N VAL A 168 -3.27 -11.81 -13.44
CA VAL A 168 -4.55 -12.42 -13.85
C VAL A 168 -4.70 -12.36 -15.37
N GLY A 169 -5.16 -13.45 -16.00
CA GLY A 169 -5.54 -13.44 -17.41
C GLY A 169 -6.78 -12.57 -17.66
N GLY A 170 -6.82 -11.90 -18.79
CA GLY A 170 -7.95 -11.04 -19.18
C GLY A 170 -9.20 -11.86 -19.53
N PHE A 171 -10.37 -11.38 -19.08
CA PHE A 171 -11.64 -11.91 -19.53
C PHE A 171 -11.82 -11.65 -21.04
N GLY A 172 -12.22 -12.67 -21.82
CA GLY A 172 -12.33 -12.49 -23.28
C GLY A 172 -12.71 -13.75 -24.05
N LEU A 173 -12.48 -13.74 -25.37
CA LEU A 173 -12.80 -14.83 -26.30
C LEU A 173 -11.54 -15.26 -27.08
N PRO A 174 -10.79 -16.31 -26.63
CA PRO A 174 -10.93 -17.02 -25.33
C PRO A 174 -10.44 -16.17 -24.13
N GLY A 175 -10.64 -16.67 -22.92
CA GLY A 175 -10.04 -16.09 -21.72
C GLY A 175 -8.53 -16.21 -21.75
N GLY A 176 -7.82 -15.18 -21.33
CA GLY A 176 -6.35 -15.19 -21.24
C GLY A 176 -5.84 -16.12 -20.13
N ASN A 177 -4.68 -16.69 -20.27
CA ASN A 177 -4.06 -17.50 -19.20
C ASN A 177 -3.54 -16.60 -18.08
N GLY A 178 -3.54 -17.09 -16.84
CA GLY A 178 -2.83 -16.45 -15.75
C GLY A 178 -1.31 -16.51 -15.95
N GLY A 179 -0.59 -15.50 -15.51
CA GLY A 179 0.87 -15.47 -15.52
C GLY A 179 1.48 -16.44 -14.48
N ALA A 180 2.67 -16.92 -14.71
CA ALA A 180 3.39 -17.72 -13.73
C ALA A 180 3.88 -16.88 -12.54
N GLY A 181 3.96 -17.46 -11.35
CA GLY A 181 4.63 -16.86 -10.21
C GLY A 181 6.16 -16.81 -10.40
N GLY A 182 6.78 -15.77 -9.87
CA GLY A 182 8.24 -15.59 -9.90
C GLY A 182 8.98 -16.53 -8.96
N ALA A 183 10.24 -16.84 -9.27
CA ALA A 183 11.08 -17.63 -8.37
C ALA A 183 11.39 -16.88 -7.07
N GLY A 184 11.38 -17.59 -5.93
CA GLY A 184 11.83 -17.09 -4.64
C GLY A 184 13.34 -16.95 -4.57
N GLY A 185 13.84 -16.12 -3.63
CA GLY A 185 15.25 -16.03 -3.30
C GLY A 185 15.75 -17.26 -2.53
N LEU A 186 17.05 -17.26 -2.18
CA LEU A 186 17.66 -18.39 -1.47
C LEU A 186 16.90 -18.75 -0.20
N PHE A 187 16.39 -17.74 0.53
CA PHE A 187 15.61 -17.86 1.76
C PHE A 187 14.15 -17.44 1.58
N GLY A 188 13.65 -17.44 0.35
CA GLY A 188 12.33 -16.93 0.02
C GLY A 188 11.41 -17.95 -0.63
N ASN A 189 10.12 -17.72 -0.50
CA ASN A 189 9.09 -18.51 -1.15
C ASN A 189 8.96 -18.15 -2.62
N GLY A 190 8.50 -19.10 -3.44
CA GLY A 190 8.03 -18.79 -4.79
C GLY A 190 6.76 -17.94 -4.76
N GLY A 191 6.55 -17.15 -5.81
CA GLY A 191 5.32 -16.38 -6.00
C GLY A 191 4.16 -17.27 -6.46
N ASP A 192 2.93 -16.88 -6.13
CA ASP A 192 1.74 -17.60 -6.60
C ASP A 192 1.49 -17.35 -8.09
N GLY A 193 0.95 -18.34 -8.79
CA GLY A 193 0.48 -18.19 -10.17
C GLY A 193 -0.79 -17.34 -10.24
N GLY A 194 -0.94 -16.60 -11.33
CA GLY A 194 -2.13 -15.79 -11.61
C GLY A 194 -3.33 -16.65 -12.00
N THR A 195 -4.53 -16.19 -11.74
CA THR A 195 -5.77 -16.85 -12.17
C THR A 195 -5.96 -16.71 -13.69
N GLY A 196 -6.54 -17.71 -14.33
CA GLY A 196 -6.96 -17.62 -15.72
C GLY A 196 -8.16 -16.69 -15.91
N GLY A 197 -8.24 -16.03 -17.04
CA GLY A 197 -9.38 -15.19 -17.44
C GLY A 197 -10.59 -16.01 -17.80
N GLY A 198 -11.78 -15.55 -17.47
CA GLY A 198 -13.04 -16.19 -17.87
C GLY A 198 -13.40 -15.91 -19.33
N SER A 199 -14.36 -16.68 -19.85
CA SER A 199 -14.96 -16.47 -21.17
C SER A 199 -16.45 -16.81 -21.14
N LEU A 200 -17.28 -16.11 -21.93
CA LEU A 200 -18.68 -16.45 -22.14
C LEU A 200 -18.82 -17.48 -23.27
N ASP A 201 -18.31 -17.17 -24.45
CA ASP A 201 -18.47 -17.95 -25.67
C ASP A 201 -17.14 -18.53 -26.19
N GLY A 202 -16.16 -18.75 -25.30
CA GLY A 202 -14.89 -19.37 -25.60
C GLY A 202 -14.34 -20.14 -24.40
N ASN A 203 -13.21 -20.75 -24.57
CA ASN A 203 -12.57 -21.49 -23.47
C ASN A 203 -12.09 -20.53 -22.39
N GLY A 204 -12.22 -20.92 -21.11
CA GLY A 204 -11.58 -20.25 -20.00
C GLY A 204 -10.05 -20.39 -20.09
N GLY A 205 -9.32 -19.35 -19.67
CA GLY A 205 -7.86 -19.36 -19.62
C GLY A 205 -7.33 -20.29 -18.53
N ALA A 206 -6.19 -20.91 -18.73
CA ALA A 206 -5.53 -21.72 -17.69
C ALA A 206 -4.99 -20.83 -16.57
N GLY A 207 -4.95 -21.34 -15.34
CA GLY A 207 -4.23 -20.72 -14.24
C GLY A 207 -2.72 -20.80 -14.45
N GLY A 208 -1.98 -19.78 -13.99
CA GLY A 208 -0.52 -19.76 -14.06
C GLY A 208 0.13 -20.73 -13.07
N ALA A 209 1.30 -21.25 -13.40
CA ALA A 209 2.07 -22.06 -12.46
C ALA A 209 2.60 -21.24 -11.28
N GLY A 210 2.69 -21.83 -10.09
CA GLY A 210 3.40 -21.26 -8.96
C GLY A 210 4.91 -21.22 -9.18
N GLY A 211 5.59 -20.22 -8.66
CA GLY A 211 7.04 -20.08 -8.73
C GLY A 211 7.77 -21.07 -7.83
N ALA A 212 8.96 -21.50 -8.25
CA ALA A 212 9.82 -22.32 -7.40
C ALA A 212 10.33 -21.52 -6.22
N ALA A 213 10.53 -22.20 -5.07
CA ALA A 213 11.21 -21.62 -3.93
C ALA A 213 12.72 -21.60 -4.11
N GLY A 214 13.40 -20.85 -3.25
CA GLY A 214 14.82 -20.97 -3.03
C GLY A 214 15.17 -22.16 -2.14
N LEU A 215 16.33 -22.09 -1.47
CA LEU A 215 16.85 -23.22 -0.68
C LEU A 215 15.95 -23.62 0.49
N LEU A 216 15.41 -22.64 1.25
CA LEU A 216 14.63 -22.86 2.48
C LEU A 216 13.17 -22.47 2.38
N GLY A 217 12.71 -21.97 1.24
CA GLY A 217 11.35 -21.49 1.03
C GLY A 217 10.39 -22.58 0.55
N SER A 218 9.10 -22.28 0.60
CA SER A 218 8.03 -23.09 0.01
C SER A 218 7.70 -22.63 -1.40
N GLY A 219 7.31 -23.58 -2.27
CA GLY A 219 6.83 -23.25 -3.61
C GLY A 219 5.55 -22.42 -3.56
N GLY A 220 5.36 -21.57 -4.57
CA GLY A 220 4.14 -20.79 -4.76
C GLY A 220 2.98 -21.68 -5.19
N ARG A 221 1.75 -21.24 -4.91
CA ARG A 221 0.53 -21.95 -5.35
C ARG A 221 0.33 -21.79 -6.83
N GLY A 222 -0.26 -22.80 -7.49
CA GLY A 222 -0.80 -22.64 -8.83
C GLY A 222 -2.04 -21.75 -8.83
N GLY A 223 -2.23 -20.99 -9.90
CA GLY A 223 -3.40 -20.15 -10.12
C GLY A 223 -4.63 -20.97 -10.47
N VAL A 224 -5.81 -20.48 -10.15
CA VAL A 224 -7.10 -21.09 -10.52
C VAL A 224 -7.36 -20.92 -12.01
N GLY A 225 -7.95 -21.92 -12.67
CA GLY A 225 -8.39 -21.84 -14.05
C GLY A 225 -9.59 -20.89 -14.23
N GLY A 226 -9.67 -20.23 -15.37
CA GLY A 226 -10.76 -19.33 -15.73
C GLY A 226 -12.07 -20.06 -15.97
N VAL A 227 -13.17 -19.44 -15.62
CA VAL A 227 -14.53 -19.96 -15.86
C VAL A 227 -14.90 -19.90 -17.35
N SER A 228 -15.81 -20.79 -17.77
CA SER A 228 -16.45 -20.70 -19.10
C SER A 228 -17.95 -20.93 -18.97
N ALA A 229 -18.77 -20.17 -19.70
CA ALA A 229 -20.20 -20.43 -19.70
C ALA A 229 -20.58 -21.62 -20.60
N HIS A 230 -20.11 -21.64 -21.85
CA HIS A 230 -20.55 -22.60 -22.87
C HIS A 230 -19.45 -23.50 -23.43
N HIS A 231 -18.21 -23.35 -22.99
CA HIS A 231 -17.04 -24.08 -23.48
C HIS A 231 -16.21 -24.66 -22.32
N ILE A 232 -15.05 -25.23 -22.64
CA ILE A 232 -14.17 -25.84 -21.64
C ILE A 232 -13.60 -24.76 -20.71
N ALA A 233 -13.77 -24.92 -19.40
CA ALA A 233 -13.16 -24.03 -18.41
C ALA A 233 -11.63 -24.27 -18.35
N GLY A 234 -10.89 -23.27 -17.89
CA GLY A 234 -9.44 -23.32 -17.81
C GLY A 234 -8.95 -24.34 -16.79
N ALA A 235 -7.86 -25.02 -17.07
CA ALA A 235 -7.18 -25.88 -16.09
C ALA A 235 -6.52 -25.01 -15.00
N GLY A 236 -6.43 -25.53 -13.79
CA GLY A 236 -5.63 -24.94 -12.71
C GLY A 236 -4.13 -25.04 -13.02
N GLY A 237 -3.35 -24.05 -12.55
CA GLY A 237 -1.91 -24.08 -12.68
C GLY A 237 -1.25 -25.07 -11.72
N SER A 238 -0.07 -25.59 -12.06
CA SER A 238 0.72 -26.40 -11.14
C SER A 238 1.28 -25.58 -9.98
N GLY A 239 1.44 -26.19 -8.82
CA GLY A 239 2.21 -25.61 -7.72
C GLY A 239 3.70 -25.55 -8.05
N GLY A 240 4.43 -24.61 -7.46
CA GLY A 240 5.87 -24.49 -7.56
C GLY A 240 6.60 -25.50 -6.66
N SER A 241 7.82 -25.89 -7.02
CA SER A 241 8.66 -26.75 -6.21
C SER A 241 9.10 -26.05 -4.91
N GLY A 242 9.13 -26.79 -3.81
CA GLY A 242 9.73 -26.35 -2.55
C GLY A 242 11.25 -26.35 -2.63
N GLY A 243 11.89 -25.62 -1.73
CA GLY A 243 13.34 -25.67 -1.52
C GLY A 243 13.76 -26.94 -0.76
N LEU A 244 15.00 -26.98 -0.31
CA LEU A 244 15.59 -28.15 0.37
C LEU A 244 14.78 -28.59 1.60
N LEU A 245 14.24 -27.61 2.37
CA LEU A 245 13.48 -27.81 3.60
C LEU A 245 12.02 -27.31 3.47
N GLY A 246 11.62 -26.78 2.31
CA GLY A 246 10.31 -26.19 2.09
C GLY A 246 9.28 -27.15 1.48
N ALA A 247 8.00 -26.88 1.70
CA ALA A 247 6.92 -27.62 1.05
C ALA A 247 6.78 -27.23 -0.42
N GLY A 248 6.31 -28.14 -1.27
CA GLY A 248 5.81 -27.80 -2.60
C GLY A 248 4.54 -26.95 -2.49
N GLY A 249 4.30 -26.11 -3.47
CA GLY A 249 3.07 -25.33 -3.59
C GLY A 249 1.89 -26.21 -3.97
N ALA A 250 0.69 -25.86 -3.49
CA ALA A 250 -0.53 -26.54 -3.93
C ALA A 250 -0.80 -26.23 -5.43
N GLY A 251 -1.34 -27.20 -6.17
CA GLY A 251 -1.92 -26.91 -7.50
C GLY A 251 -3.16 -26.04 -7.37
N GLY A 252 -3.43 -25.27 -8.40
CA GLY A 252 -4.64 -24.44 -8.49
C GLY A 252 -5.86 -25.28 -8.87
N ASP A 253 -7.04 -24.82 -8.46
CA ASP A 253 -8.30 -25.44 -8.85
C ASP A 253 -8.58 -25.22 -10.34
N GLY A 254 -9.26 -26.19 -10.97
CA GLY A 254 -9.80 -26.00 -12.31
C GLY A 254 -10.96 -25.01 -12.30
N GLY A 255 -11.12 -24.30 -13.40
CA GLY A 255 -12.23 -23.37 -13.60
C GLY A 255 -13.58 -24.12 -13.67
N GLN A 256 -14.66 -23.42 -13.36
CA GLN A 256 -16.03 -23.94 -13.48
C GLN A 256 -16.58 -23.69 -14.88
N ALA A 257 -17.42 -24.59 -15.37
CA ALA A 257 -18.22 -24.42 -16.59
C ALA A 257 -19.69 -24.65 -16.25
N ASP A 258 -20.58 -23.86 -16.85
CA ASP A 258 -22.01 -23.97 -16.58
C ASP A 258 -22.66 -25.11 -17.40
N ASP A 259 -22.44 -25.14 -18.72
CA ASP A 259 -23.03 -26.11 -19.66
C ASP A 259 -22.00 -27.00 -20.37
N ALA A 260 -20.74 -27.06 -19.89
CA ALA A 260 -19.65 -27.79 -20.54
C ALA A 260 -18.68 -28.43 -19.52
N VAL A 261 -17.48 -28.75 -19.98
CA VAL A 261 -16.51 -29.46 -19.15
C VAL A 261 -15.74 -28.48 -18.25
N GLY A 262 -15.78 -28.74 -16.94
CA GLY A 262 -14.95 -28.00 -15.96
C GLY A 262 -13.46 -28.25 -16.22
N GLY A 263 -12.64 -27.32 -15.80
CA GLY A 263 -11.18 -27.40 -15.92
C GLY A 263 -10.60 -28.46 -14.99
N ALA A 264 -9.52 -29.10 -15.39
CA ALA A 264 -8.77 -30.01 -14.51
C ALA A 264 -8.04 -29.20 -13.42
N GLY A 265 -7.94 -29.70 -12.20
CA GLY A 265 -7.06 -29.15 -11.18
C GLY A 265 -5.58 -29.28 -11.57
N GLY A 266 -4.77 -28.34 -11.10
CA GLY A 266 -3.32 -28.35 -11.29
C GLY A 266 -2.63 -29.38 -10.38
N ALA A 267 -1.49 -29.88 -10.80
CA ALA A 267 -0.66 -30.73 -9.94
C ALA A 267 -0.04 -29.92 -8.79
N GLY A 268 0.11 -30.55 -7.63
CA GLY A 268 0.95 -29.98 -6.56
C GLY A 268 2.41 -29.92 -6.98
N GLY A 269 3.19 -29.01 -6.38
CA GLY A 269 4.63 -28.95 -6.58
C GLY A 269 5.38 -29.98 -5.75
N ASP A 270 6.59 -30.32 -6.17
CA ASP A 270 7.44 -31.24 -5.41
C ASP A 270 7.86 -30.60 -4.07
N GLY A 271 7.82 -31.41 -3.00
CA GLY A 271 8.37 -31.02 -1.70
C GLY A 271 9.88 -31.05 -1.67
N GLY A 272 10.45 -30.46 -0.60
CA GLY A 272 11.90 -30.40 -0.40
C GLY A 272 12.52 -31.79 -0.17
N THR A 273 13.76 -31.95 -0.59
CA THR A 273 14.45 -33.24 -0.57
C THR A 273 14.88 -33.73 0.82
N LEU A 274 15.01 -32.86 1.81
CA LEU A 274 15.34 -33.22 3.20
C LEU A 274 14.12 -33.21 4.12
N CYS A 275 13.28 -32.20 4.06
CA CYS A 275 12.05 -32.08 4.82
C CYS A 275 11.07 -31.25 4.02
N GLY A 276 10.06 -31.86 3.44
CA GLY A 276 9.01 -31.14 2.72
C GLY A 276 7.90 -32.07 2.30
N SER A 277 6.65 -31.62 2.41
CA SER A 277 5.49 -32.25 1.80
C SER A 277 5.31 -31.73 0.39
N GLY A 278 5.08 -32.62 -0.57
CA GLY A 278 4.66 -32.28 -1.93
C GLY A 278 3.13 -32.30 -2.02
#